data_79225e826666c7adce9e0015600f39ec
#
_entry.id   79225e826666c7adce9e0015600f39ec
#
_cell.length_a   1.000
_cell.length_b   1.000
_cell.length_c   1.000
_cell.angle_alpha   90.00
_cell.angle_beta   90.00
_cell.angle_gamma   90.00
#
_symmetry.space_group_name_H-M   'P 1'
#
loop_
_entity.id
_entity.type
_entity.pdbx_description
1 polymer ?
#
loop_
_entity_poly.entity_id
_entity_poly.type
_entity_poly.pdbx_seq_one_letter_code
_entity_poly.pdbx_strand_id
1 'polypeptide(L)'
;MIFDFDGTVADSFAESLLAYNRIAPRLRLRPAKEAEIPELRRMGAGQLMQALGIPMWKLPRLMIAVRAELHDHFHSVKPVPGIADAIRDLHASGCHLAVVTSNSEENVWNFFNRHDIREFKTVVAGSSIFGKATRLRRLIKAAHADLATSVYIGDTVPDIRAAREAGTLAVAVAWGFNDPSLLAAEVPDALTPSAGDLAATILALVSTRRQ
;
A
#
# COMPACT_ATOMS: atom_id res chain seq x y z
N MET A 1 -0.53 1.78 -14.38
CA MET A 1 -0.15 2.17 -13.02
C MET A 1 -0.76 1.18 -12.04
N ILE A 2 -0.02 0.72 -11.06
CA ILE A 2 -0.46 -0.32 -10.12
C ILE A 2 -0.33 0.26 -8.71
N PHE A 3 -1.41 0.25 -7.95
CA PHE A 3 -1.44 0.80 -6.60
C PHE A 3 -1.44 -0.30 -5.54
N ASP A 4 -0.75 -0.09 -4.43
CA ASP A 4 -1.18 -0.72 -3.19
C ASP A 4 -2.50 -0.09 -2.73
N PHE A 5 -3.14 -0.67 -1.75
CA PHE A 5 -4.46 -0.21 -1.31
C PHE A 5 -4.42 0.42 0.08
N ASP A 6 -4.08 -0.36 1.11
CA ASP A 6 -4.04 0.11 2.50
C ASP A 6 -2.88 1.08 2.72
N GLY A 7 -3.17 2.28 3.25
CA GLY A 7 -2.19 3.35 3.42
C GLY A 7 -1.82 4.11 2.14
N THR A 8 -2.24 3.63 0.96
CA THR A 8 -1.95 4.26 -0.33
C THR A 8 -3.20 4.92 -0.92
N VAL A 9 -4.26 4.16 -1.15
CA VAL A 9 -5.57 4.65 -1.63
C VAL A 9 -6.54 4.83 -0.46
N ALA A 10 -6.59 3.84 0.43
CA ALA A 10 -7.42 3.86 1.63
C ALA A 10 -6.59 4.38 2.82
N ASP A 11 -7.09 5.39 3.52
CA ASP A 11 -6.49 5.90 4.77
C ASP A 11 -6.86 4.96 5.93
N SER A 12 -6.22 3.80 5.93
CA SER A 12 -6.54 2.69 6.84
C SER A 12 -5.57 2.54 8.02
N PHE A 13 -4.62 3.48 8.19
CA PHE A 13 -3.61 3.38 9.24
C PHE A 13 -4.23 3.34 10.65
N ALA A 14 -5.12 4.26 10.96
CA ALA A 14 -5.75 4.36 12.28
C ALA A 14 -6.56 3.11 12.61
N GLU A 15 -7.37 2.64 11.67
CA GLU A 15 -8.19 1.43 11.82
C GLU A 15 -7.33 0.16 11.95
N SER A 16 -6.22 0.08 11.20
CA SER A 16 -5.27 -1.03 11.29
C SER A 16 -4.58 -1.09 12.65
N LEU A 17 -4.24 0.08 13.20
CA LEU A 17 -3.67 0.19 14.55
C LEU A 17 -4.69 -0.21 15.62
N LEU A 18 -5.95 0.23 15.50
CA LEU A 18 -7.03 -0.17 16.41
C LEU A 18 -7.27 -1.68 16.34
N ALA A 19 -7.32 -2.25 15.13
CA ALA A 19 -7.46 -3.69 14.94
C ALA A 19 -6.30 -4.46 15.57
N TYR A 20 -5.05 -3.99 15.35
CA TYR A 20 -3.88 -4.56 16.02
C TYR A 20 -4.03 -4.52 17.55
N ASN A 21 -4.37 -3.38 18.11
CA ASN A 21 -4.47 -3.19 19.57
C ASN A 21 -5.58 -4.04 20.21
N ARG A 22 -6.67 -4.34 19.49
CA ARG A 22 -7.71 -5.28 19.94
C ARG A 22 -7.24 -6.74 19.90
N ILE A 23 -6.43 -7.10 18.93
CA ILE A 23 -5.95 -8.48 18.73
C ILE A 23 -4.71 -8.78 19.56
N ALA A 24 -3.81 -7.82 19.77
CA ALA A 24 -2.53 -8.01 20.45
C ALA A 24 -2.67 -8.74 21.80
N PRO A 25 -3.57 -8.33 22.73
CA PRO A 25 -3.73 -9.02 24.02
C PRO A 25 -4.19 -10.47 23.87
N ARG A 26 -5.07 -10.76 22.89
CA ARG A 26 -5.57 -12.12 22.62
C ARG A 26 -4.45 -13.08 22.17
N LEU A 27 -3.42 -12.51 21.55
CA LEU A 27 -2.21 -13.24 21.11
C LEU A 27 -1.04 -13.11 22.09
N ARG A 28 -1.26 -12.56 23.28
CA ARG A 28 -0.21 -12.26 24.28
C ARG A 28 0.92 -11.43 23.65
N LEU A 29 0.55 -10.38 22.94
CA LEU A 29 1.44 -9.36 22.37
C LEU A 29 1.20 -8.02 23.06
N ARG A 30 2.16 -7.12 22.98
CA ARG A 30 2.07 -5.78 23.51
C ARG A 30 1.24 -4.88 22.56
N PRO A 31 0.19 -4.20 23.03
CA PRO A 31 -0.46 -3.15 22.26
C PRO A 31 0.51 -1.99 22.00
N ALA A 32 0.34 -1.33 20.86
CA ALA A 32 1.05 -0.09 20.55
C ALA A 32 0.40 1.07 21.32
N LYS A 33 1.21 1.92 21.94
CA LYS A 33 0.75 3.14 22.61
C LYS A 33 0.74 4.31 21.63
N GLU A 34 -0.21 5.21 21.76
CA GLU A 34 -0.36 6.36 20.87
C GLU A 34 0.93 7.21 20.79
N ALA A 35 1.55 7.47 21.94
CA ALA A 35 2.80 8.24 22.01
C ALA A 35 4.00 7.58 21.28
N GLU A 36 3.94 6.27 21.01
CA GLU A 36 5.00 5.51 20.34
C GLU A 36 4.81 5.49 18.81
N ILE A 37 3.63 5.84 18.31
CA ILE A 37 3.27 5.70 16.88
C ILE A 37 4.28 6.39 15.95
N PRO A 38 4.69 7.65 16.20
CA PRO A 38 5.66 8.29 15.31
C PRO A 38 6.99 7.56 15.20
N GLU A 39 7.45 6.95 16.30
CA GLU A 39 8.67 6.16 16.32
C GLU A 39 8.48 4.80 15.62
N LEU A 40 7.37 4.10 15.91
CA LEU A 40 7.05 2.82 15.27
C LEU A 40 6.96 2.93 13.75
N ARG A 41 6.46 4.05 13.22
CA ARG A 41 6.39 4.29 11.77
C ARG A 41 7.75 4.47 11.10
N ARG A 42 8.78 4.85 11.88
CA ARG A 42 10.18 4.97 11.41
C ARG A 42 10.94 3.66 11.44
N MET A 43 10.33 2.61 11.99
CA MET A 43 10.97 1.30 12.12
C MET A 43 10.73 0.45 10.89
N GLY A 44 11.76 -0.22 10.43
CA GLY A 44 11.62 -1.34 9.49
C GLY A 44 10.89 -2.52 10.15
N ALA A 45 10.35 -3.43 9.32
CA ALA A 45 9.48 -4.52 9.79
C ALA A 45 10.10 -5.35 10.95
N GLY A 46 11.40 -5.66 10.89
CA GLY A 46 12.09 -6.41 11.94
C GLY A 46 12.16 -5.64 13.27
N GLN A 47 12.49 -4.36 13.22
CA GLN A 47 12.55 -3.49 14.40
C GLN A 47 11.14 -3.29 15.01
N LEU A 48 10.13 -3.09 14.18
CA LEU A 48 8.74 -2.98 14.60
C LEU A 48 8.27 -4.24 15.33
N MET A 49 8.57 -5.41 14.77
CA MET A 49 8.25 -6.69 15.41
C MET A 49 8.94 -6.83 16.76
N GLN A 50 10.21 -6.47 16.86
CA GLN A 50 10.95 -6.49 18.11
C GLN A 50 10.37 -5.52 19.14
N ALA A 51 10.08 -4.28 18.75
CA ALA A 51 9.51 -3.24 19.61
C ALA A 51 8.12 -3.63 20.16
N LEU A 52 7.31 -4.32 19.36
CA LEU A 52 5.98 -4.79 19.77
C LEU A 52 6.00 -6.21 20.38
N GLY A 53 7.18 -6.84 20.50
CA GLY A 53 7.31 -8.19 21.04
C GLY A 53 6.63 -9.25 20.18
N ILE A 54 6.66 -9.10 18.86
CA ILE A 54 6.01 -10.00 17.90
C ILE A 54 7.05 -11.05 17.44
N PRO A 55 7.00 -12.31 17.92
CA PRO A 55 7.88 -13.34 17.41
C PRO A 55 7.44 -13.78 16.00
N MET A 56 8.40 -14.08 15.12
CA MET A 56 8.17 -14.44 13.71
C MET A 56 7.08 -15.51 13.52
N TRP A 57 7.05 -16.51 14.38
CA TRP A 57 6.07 -17.61 14.30
C TRP A 57 4.62 -17.18 14.58
N LYS A 58 4.41 -16.04 15.27
CA LYS A 58 3.07 -15.48 15.49
C LYS A 58 2.58 -14.59 14.35
N LEU A 59 3.50 -14.11 13.50
CA LEU A 59 3.17 -13.16 12.45
C LEU A 59 2.04 -13.63 11.51
N PRO A 60 2.02 -14.87 11.00
CA PRO A 60 0.92 -15.31 10.13
C PRO A 60 -0.43 -15.28 10.84
N ARG A 61 -0.48 -15.73 12.10
CA ARG A 61 -1.72 -15.72 12.89
C ARG A 61 -2.17 -14.30 13.23
N LEU A 62 -1.23 -13.41 13.54
CA LEU A 62 -1.51 -12.00 13.78
C LEU A 62 -2.11 -11.34 12.53
N MET A 63 -1.49 -11.55 11.38
CA MET A 63 -1.97 -10.97 10.12
C MET A 63 -3.39 -11.42 9.75
N ILE A 64 -3.69 -12.70 9.95
CA ILE A 64 -5.05 -13.23 9.73
C ILE A 64 -6.04 -12.57 10.70
N ALA A 65 -5.70 -12.51 11.99
CA ALA A 65 -6.59 -11.96 13.01
C ALA A 65 -6.83 -10.45 12.85
N VAL A 66 -5.77 -9.68 12.54
CA VAL A 66 -5.90 -8.23 12.30
C VAL A 66 -6.74 -7.96 11.06
N ARG A 67 -6.58 -8.75 9.99
CA ARG A 67 -7.43 -8.61 8.80
C ARG A 67 -8.89 -8.89 9.06
N ALA A 68 -9.19 -9.96 9.82
CA ALA A 68 -10.56 -10.28 10.18
C ALA A 68 -11.19 -9.15 11.00
N GLU A 69 -10.46 -8.61 11.99
CA GLU A 69 -10.91 -7.48 12.80
C GLU A 69 -11.09 -6.21 11.96
N LEU A 70 -10.18 -5.96 11.03
CA LEU A 70 -10.26 -4.80 10.13
C LEU A 70 -11.43 -4.93 9.15
N HIS A 71 -11.74 -6.15 8.66
CA HIS A 71 -12.85 -6.37 7.75
C HIS A 71 -14.17 -5.87 8.33
N ASP A 72 -14.45 -6.17 9.59
CA ASP A 72 -15.69 -5.78 10.28
C ASP A 72 -15.82 -4.26 10.43
N HIS A 73 -14.71 -3.53 10.44
CA HIS A 73 -14.64 -2.07 10.60
C HIS A 73 -14.26 -1.31 9.34
N PHE A 74 -14.06 -2.01 8.22
CA PHE A 74 -13.56 -1.37 6.98
C PHE A 74 -14.55 -0.37 6.37
N HIS A 75 -15.79 -0.38 6.79
CA HIS A 75 -16.81 0.57 6.34
C HIS A 75 -16.53 2.02 6.78
N SER A 76 -15.74 2.25 7.84
CA SER A 76 -15.35 3.58 8.33
C SER A 76 -14.14 4.18 7.61
N VAL A 77 -13.35 3.35 6.92
CA VAL A 77 -12.15 3.77 6.19
C VAL A 77 -12.53 4.71 5.04
N LYS A 78 -11.82 5.83 4.93
CA LYS A 78 -12.01 6.84 3.89
C LYS A 78 -10.86 6.80 2.87
N PRO A 79 -11.07 7.33 1.66
CA PRO A 79 -9.96 7.59 0.75
C PRO A 79 -8.98 8.60 1.34
N VAL A 80 -7.71 8.43 1.04
CA VAL A 80 -6.71 9.46 1.30
C VAL A 80 -7.16 10.77 0.64
N PRO A 81 -7.09 11.91 1.34
CA PRO A 81 -7.51 13.20 0.77
C PRO A 81 -6.80 13.51 -0.55
N GLY A 82 -7.57 13.77 -1.61
CA GLY A 82 -7.06 14.06 -2.96
C GLY A 82 -6.71 12.83 -3.83
N ILE A 83 -6.73 11.62 -3.28
CA ILE A 83 -6.33 10.42 -4.05
C ILE A 83 -7.30 10.11 -5.19
N ALA A 84 -8.59 10.35 -5.00
CA ALA A 84 -9.59 10.13 -6.04
C ALA A 84 -9.38 11.03 -7.26
N ASP A 85 -8.96 12.28 -7.04
CA ASP A 85 -8.63 13.22 -8.12
C ASP A 85 -7.38 12.76 -8.86
N ALA A 86 -6.30 12.39 -8.15
CA ALA A 86 -5.09 11.86 -8.75
C ALA A 86 -5.34 10.59 -9.59
N ILE A 87 -6.23 9.71 -9.12
CA ILE A 87 -6.65 8.50 -9.84
C ILE A 87 -7.37 8.89 -11.15
N ARG A 88 -8.30 9.85 -11.09
CA ARG A 88 -9.02 10.36 -12.27
C ARG A 88 -8.06 11.00 -13.28
N ASP A 89 -7.10 11.81 -12.82
CA ASP A 89 -6.13 12.48 -13.68
C ASP A 89 -5.23 11.48 -14.42
N LEU A 90 -4.74 10.46 -13.71
CA LEU A 90 -3.98 9.37 -14.33
C LEU A 90 -4.81 8.60 -15.35
N HIS A 91 -6.07 8.31 -15.04
CA HIS A 91 -6.97 7.63 -15.97
C HIS A 91 -7.25 8.49 -17.21
N ALA A 92 -7.55 9.77 -17.04
CA ALA A 92 -7.77 10.73 -18.13
C ALA A 92 -6.52 10.89 -19.01
N SER A 93 -5.31 10.70 -18.44
CA SER A 93 -4.06 10.67 -19.18
C SER A 93 -3.79 9.36 -19.93
N GLY A 94 -4.77 8.45 -20.00
CA GLY A 94 -4.68 7.18 -20.74
C GLY A 94 -3.96 6.08 -19.97
N CYS A 95 -3.72 6.23 -18.67
CA CYS A 95 -3.10 5.18 -17.86
C CYS A 95 -4.08 4.06 -17.55
N HIS A 96 -3.66 2.81 -17.73
CA HIS A 96 -4.36 1.65 -17.18
C HIS A 96 -4.09 1.54 -15.68
N LEU A 97 -5.16 1.44 -14.88
CA LEU A 97 -5.07 1.41 -13.42
C LEU A 97 -5.46 0.05 -12.86
N ALA A 98 -4.64 -0.46 -11.93
CA ALA A 98 -4.88 -1.71 -11.24
C ALA A 98 -4.45 -1.61 -9.77
N VAL A 99 -4.94 -2.52 -8.94
CA VAL A 99 -4.55 -2.67 -7.54
C VAL A 99 -3.89 -4.02 -7.32
N VAL A 100 -2.78 -4.04 -6.56
CA VAL A 100 -2.18 -5.25 -6.01
C VAL A 100 -2.05 -5.09 -4.51
N THR A 101 -2.87 -5.81 -3.77
CA THR A 101 -2.99 -5.64 -2.31
C THR A 101 -2.94 -6.95 -1.54
N SER A 102 -2.69 -6.84 -0.25
CA SER A 102 -2.90 -7.93 0.71
C SER A 102 -4.31 -7.96 1.31
N ASN A 103 -5.15 -6.95 1.05
CA ASN A 103 -6.55 -6.89 1.47
C ASN A 103 -7.40 -7.87 0.64
N SER A 104 -8.67 -8.09 1.04
CA SER A 104 -9.61 -8.89 0.25
C SER A 104 -10.10 -8.11 -0.97
N GLU A 105 -10.36 -8.82 -2.06
CA GLU A 105 -10.92 -8.24 -3.26
C GLU A 105 -12.28 -7.59 -2.98
N GLU A 106 -13.11 -8.24 -2.17
CA GLU A 106 -14.42 -7.76 -1.74
C GLU A 106 -14.34 -6.40 -1.04
N ASN A 107 -13.41 -6.25 -0.07
CA ASN A 107 -13.21 -4.99 0.64
C ASN A 107 -12.81 -3.86 -0.32
N VAL A 108 -11.92 -4.15 -1.26
CA VAL A 108 -11.46 -3.16 -2.24
C VAL A 108 -12.60 -2.68 -3.13
N TRP A 109 -13.39 -3.62 -3.70
CA TRP A 109 -14.52 -3.26 -4.55
C TRP A 109 -15.63 -2.56 -3.79
N ASN A 110 -15.93 -2.99 -2.56
CA ASN A 110 -16.91 -2.32 -1.69
C ASN A 110 -16.46 -0.89 -1.35
N PHE A 111 -15.18 -0.69 -1.10
CA PHE A 111 -14.60 0.64 -0.86
C PHE A 111 -14.72 1.52 -2.11
N PHE A 112 -14.34 1.03 -3.28
CA PHE A 112 -14.43 1.78 -4.53
C PHE A 112 -15.86 2.16 -4.86
N ASN A 113 -16.80 1.25 -4.71
CA ASN A 113 -18.23 1.52 -4.93
C ASN A 113 -18.78 2.57 -3.97
N ARG A 114 -18.38 2.52 -2.70
CA ARG A 114 -18.82 3.49 -1.67
C ARG A 114 -18.31 4.90 -1.93
N HIS A 115 -17.09 5.02 -2.47
CA HIS A 115 -16.42 6.30 -2.67
C HIS A 115 -16.39 6.76 -4.14
N ASP A 116 -17.18 6.13 -5.01
CA ASP A 116 -17.32 6.46 -6.43
C ASP A 116 -15.98 6.51 -7.20
N ILE A 117 -15.08 5.55 -6.89
CA ILE A 117 -13.81 5.35 -7.59
C ILE A 117 -14.02 4.23 -8.63
N ARG A 118 -14.07 4.58 -9.92
CA ARG A 118 -14.48 3.66 -11.00
C ARG A 118 -13.37 3.38 -12.02
N GLU A 119 -12.24 4.00 -11.87
CA GLU A 119 -11.13 4.00 -12.81
C GLU A 119 -10.33 2.69 -12.80
N PHE A 120 -10.36 1.96 -11.68
CA PHE A 120 -9.72 0.66 -11.58
C PHE A 120 -10.54 -0.44 -12.28
N LYS A 121 -9.85 -1.26 -13.11
CA LYS A 121 -10.46 -2.41 -13.80
C LYS A 121 -10.00 -3.76 -13.26
N THR A 122 -8.93 -3.76 -12.49
CA THR A 122 -8.31 -5.00 -12.02
C THR A 122 -7.86 -4.84 -10.57
N VAL A 123 -8.27 -5.78 -9.73
CA VAL A 123 -7.81 -5.93 -8.35
C VAL A 123 -7.17 -7.31 -8.23
N VAL A 124 -5.92 -7.36 -7.84
CA VAL A 124 -5.20 -8.60 -7.52
C VAL A 124 -5.02 -8.66 -6.01
N ALA A 125 -5.94 -9.34 -5.37
CA ALA A 125 -5.91 -9.59 -3.94
C ALA A 125 -5.02 -10.78 -3.59
N GLY A 126 -4.47 -10.81 -2.38
CA GLY A 126 -3.69 -11.95 -1.94
C GLY A 126 -3.31 -11.87 -0.48
N SER A 127 -3.53 -12.97 0.24
CA SER A 127 -3.31 -13.04 1.69
C SER A 127 -1.83 -12.99 2.12
N SER A 128 -0.89 -13.07 1.20
CA SER A 128 0.54 -13.10 1.50
C SER A 128 1.20 -11.75 1.26
N ILE A 129 1.94 -11.26 2.25
CA ILE A 129 2.90 -10.16 2.09
C ILE A 129 4.10 -10.58 1.23
N PHE A 130 4.33 -11.89 1.08
CA PHE A 130 5.35 -12.43 0.18
C PHE A 130 4.77 -12.65 -1.22
N GLY A 131 5.62 -12.47 -2.24
CA GLY A 131 5.24 -12.69 -3.64
C GLY A 131 4.50 -11.53 -4.31
N LYS A 132 4.52 -10.32 -3.72
CA LYS A 132 3.97 -9.10 -4.33
C LYS A 132 4.64 -8.84 -5.69
N ALA A 133 5.97 -8.97 -5.79
CA ALA A 133 6.72 -8.84 -7.03
C ALA A 133 6.25 -9.83 -8.13
N THR A 134 5.98 -11.07 -7.75
CA THR A 134 5.46 -12.07 -8.70
C THR A 134 4.06 -11.70 -9.21
N ARG A 135 3.19 -11.18 -8.33
CA ARG A 135 1.86 -10.70 -8.72
C ARG A 135 1.95 -9.51 -9.67
N LEU A 136 2.85 -8.55 -9.40
CA LEU A 136 3.13 -7.42 -10.29
C LEU A 136 3.55 -7.89 -11.67
N ARG A 137 4.55 -8.77 -11.77
CA ARG A 137 5.00 -9.32 -13.07
C ARG A 137 3.88 -10.04 -13.83
N ARG A 138 3.07 -10.84 -13.13
CA ARG A 138 1.95 -11.56 -13.77
C ARG A 138 0.87 -10.60 -14.28
N LEU A 139 0.53 -9.58 -13.50
CA LEU A 139 -0.44 -8.58 -13.90
C LEU A 139 0.03 -7.80 -15.12
N ILE A 140 1.28 -7.31 -15.10
CA ILE A 140 1.87 -6.54 -16.21
C ILE A 140 1.95 -7.40 -17.48
N LYS A 141 2.37 -8.65 -17.35
CA LYS A 141 2.39 -9.60 -18.47
C LYS A 141 0.98 -9.84 -19.03
N ALA A 142 -0.02 -10.04 -18.18
CA ALA A 142 -1.40 -10.26 -18.62
C ALA A 142 -2.00 -9.02 -19.30
N ALA A 143 -1.58 -7.82 -18.89
CA ALA A 143 -1.97 -6.55 -19.52
C ALA A 143 -1.16 -6.22 -20.78
N HIS A 144 -0.21 -7.07 -21.20
CA HIS A 144 0.73 -6.80 -22.29
C HIS A 144 1.44 -5.45 -22.16
N ALA A 145 1.70 -5.01 -20.92
CA ALA A 145 2.36 -3.75 -20.62
C ALA A 145 3.87 -3.93 -20.47
N ASP A 146 4.61 -2.83 -20.67
CA ASP A 146 6.04 -2.80 -20.49
C ASP A 146 6.39 -2.58 -19.00
N LEU A 147 7.29 -3.40 -18.49
CA LEU A 147 7.81 -3.29 -17.12
C LEU A 147 8.53 -1.96 -16.88
N ALA A 148 9.30 -1.47 -17.85
CA ALA A 148 10.08 -0.24 -17.73
C ALA A 148 9.23 1.02 -17.58
N THR A 149 8.00 1.02 -18.09
CA THR A 149 7.03 2.11 -17.99
C THR A 149 5.89 1.82 -17.02
N SER A 150 5.88 0.63 -16.42
CA SER A 150 4.94 0.28 -15.36
C SER A 150 5.41 0.85 -14.03
N VAL A 151 4.48 1.43 -13.28
CA VAL A 151 4.74 2.05 -11.98
C VAL A 151 3.98 1.30 -10.91
N TYR A 152 4.66 0.94 -9.82
CA TYR A 152 4.02 0.47 -8.60
C TYR A 152 4.08 1.57 -7.54
N ILE A 153 2.92 1.92 -7.00
CA ILE A 153 2.72 2.99 -6.03
C ILE A 153 2.38 2.36 -4.67
N GLY A 154 3.14 2.68 -3.64
CA GLY A 154 2.92 2.14 -2.30
C GLY A 154 3.55 2.99 -1.20
N ASP A 155 3.20 2.70 0.04
CA ASP A 155 3.53 3.49 1.23
C ASP A 155 4.46 2.76 2.21
N THR A 156 4.97 1.58 1.82
CA THR A 156 5.84 0.79 2.69
C THR A 156 7.14 0.38 2.01
N VAL A 157 8.17 0.11 2.83
CA VAL A 157 9.46 -0.45 2.35
C VAL A 157 9.27 -1.73 1.54
N PRO A 158 8.42 -2.70 1.96
CA PRO A 158 8.11 -3.86 1.14
C PRO A 158 7.57 -3.54 -0.26
N ASP A 159 6.85 -2.43 -0.44
CA ASP A 159 6.32 -2.01 -1.74
C ASP A 159 7.44 -1.57 -2.68
N ILE A 160 8.34 -0.73 -2.20
CA ILE A 160 9.49 -0.26 -2.97
C ILE A 160 10.36 -1.46 -3.40
N ARG A 161 10.62 -2.37 -2.48
CA ARG A 161 11.39 -3.58 -2.77
C ARG A 161 10.69 -4.50 -3.75
N ALA A 162 9.38 -4.65 -3.63
CA ALA A 162 8.58 -5.46 -4.56
C ALA A 162 8.56 -4.86 -5.96
N ALA A 163 8.45 -3.53 -6.11
CA ALA A 163 8.56 -2.83 -7.37
C ALA A 163 9.92 -3.09 -8.04
N ARG A 164 10.99 -2.87 -7.29
CA ARG A 164 12.36 -3.11 -7.77
C ARG A 164 12.59 -4.57 -8.17
N GLU A 165 12.16 -5.53 -7.34
CA GLU A 165 12.23 -6.95 -7.66
C GLU A 165 11.40 -7.31 -8.89
N ALA A 166 10.25 -6.66 -9.10
CA ALA A 166 9.43 -6.87 -10.28
C ALA A 166 10.03 -6.28 -11.56
N GLY A 167 10.93 -5.31 -11.44
CA GLY A 167 11.51 -4.55 -12.56
C GLY A 167 10.63 -3.37 -13.01
N THR A 168 9.76 -2.88 -12.12
CA THR A 168 8.91 -1.70 -12.34
C THR A 168 9.50 -0.47 -11.66
N LEU A 169 9.03 0.71 -12.05
CA LEU A 169 9.29 1.94 -11.31
C LEU A 169 8.59 1.88 -9.95
N ALA A 170 9.27 2.37 -8.91
CA ALA A 170 8.77 2.45 -7.55
C ALA A 170 8.43 3.90 -7.19
N VAL A 171 7.17 4.21 -6.98
CA VAL A 171 6.73 5.51 -6.45
C VAL A 171 6.27 5.30 -5.00
N ALA A 172 7.01 5.90 -4.07
CA ALA A 172 6.63 5.90 -2.67
C ALA A 172 5.70 7.07 -2.35
N VAL A 173 4.74 6.86 -1.47
CA VAL A 173 3.82 7.89 -0.99
C VAL A 173 4.04 8.15 0.50
N ALA A 174 4.13 9.43 0.89
CA ALA A 174 4.58 9.84 2.22
C ALA A 174 3.49 9.85 3.30
N TRP A 175 2.23 9.61 2.94
CA TRP A 175 1.08 9.71 3.85
C TRP A 175 0.66 8.41 4.54
N GLY A 176 1.23 7.26 4.13
CA GLY A 176 0.82 5.93 4.58
C GLY A 176 1.46 5.44 5.88
N PHE A 177 1.72 4.14 5.95
CA PHE A 177 2.19 3.45 7.16
C PHE A 177 3.62 3.78 7.55
N ASN A 178 4.56 3.81 6.59
CA ASN A 178 5.96 4.10 6.90
C ASN A 178 6.24 5.61 6.89
N ASP A 179 7.16 6.02 7.77
CA ASP A 179 7.67 7.40 7.77
C ASP A 179 8.42 7.69 6.46
N PRO A 180 8.27 8.91 5.89
CA PRO A 180 8.93 9.29 4.65
C PRO A 180 10.44 9.13 4.65
N SER A 181 11.12 9.31 5.80
CA SER A 181 12.56 9.13 5.91
C SER A 181 12.98 7.67 5.70
N LEU A 182 12.16 6.72 6.16
CA LEU A 182 12.39 5.30 5.95
C LEU A 182 12.18 4.91 4.47
N LEU A 183 11.17 5.49 3.83
CA LEU A 183 10.92 5.28 2.41
C LEU A 183 12.04 5.87 1.54
N ALA A 184 12.50 7.10 1.86
CA ALA A 184 13.60 7.75 1.15
C ALA A 184 14.92 6.96 1.22
N ALA A 185 15.18 6.29 2.36
CA ALA A 185 16.37 5.45 2.54
C ALA A 185 16.40 4.23 1.58
N GLU A 186 15.24 3.80 1.07
CA GLU A 186 15.14 2.74 0.05
C GLU A 186 15.38 3.25 -1.38
N VAL A 187 15.56 4.55 -1.57
CA VAL A 187 15.83 5.19 -2.87
C VAL A 187 14.77 4.77 -3.93
N PRO A 188 13.49 5.12 -3.75
CA PRO A 188 12.47 4.91 -4.78
C PRO A 188 12.74 5.80 -5.99
N ASP A 189 12.16 5.49 -7.16
CA ASP A 189 12.26 6.34 -8.35
C ASP A 189 11.60 7.72 -8.13
N ALA A 190 10.58 7.80 -7.27
CA ALA A 190 10.02 9.05 -6.75
C ALA A 190 9.41 8.85 -5.36
N LEU A 191 9.41 9.93 -4.55
CA LEU A 191 8.71 10.02 -3.27
C LEU A 191 7.75 11.21 -3.34
N THR A 192 6.44 10.95 -3.24
CA THR A 192 5.40 11.97 -3.38
C THR A 192 4.87 12.38 -2.01
N PRO A 193 4.91 13.68 -1.65
CA PRO A 193 4.51 14.14 -0.32
C PRO A 193 2.99 14.18 -0.14
N SER A 194 2.22 14.40 -1.21
CA SER A 194 0.76 14.49 -1.17
C SER A 194 0.11 13.80 -2.37
N ALA A 195 -1.16 13.41 -2.21
CA ALA A 195 -1.92 12.81 -3.31
C ALA A 195 -2.17 13.79 -4.46
N GLY A 196 -2.22 15.11 -4.17
CA GLY A 196 -2.37 16.13 -5.21
C GLY A 196 -1.19 16.19 -6.18
N ASP A 197 0.01 15.81 -5.73
CA ASP A 197 1.21 15.80 -6.57
C ASP A 197 1.42 14.48 -7.32
N LEU A 198 0.65 13.44 -6.98
CA LEU A 198 0.91 12.07 -7.42
C LEU A 198 0.84 11.91 -8.94
N ALA A 199 -0.22 12.41 -9.57
CA ALA A 199 -0.41 12.27 -11.01
C ALA A 199 0.71 12.96 -11.80
N ALA A 200 1.04 14.21 -11.45
CA ALA A 200 2.12 14.95 -12.10
C ALA A 200 3.48 14.26 -11.94
N THR A 201 3.79 13.79 -10.72
CA THR A 201 5.03 13.05 -10.43
C THR A 201 5.15 11.79 -11.28
N ILE A 202 4.10 10.98 -11.37
CA ILE A 202 4.10 9.73 -12.14
C ILE A 202 4.25 10.01 -13.64
N LEU A 203 3.49 10.97 -14.18
CA LEU A 203 3.53 11.30 -15.61
C LEU A 203 4.90 11.84 -16.02
N ALA A 204 5.52 12.70 -15.21
CA ALA A 204 6.89 13.19 -15.43
C ALA A 204 7.90 12.03 -15.42
N LEU A 205 7.82 11.13 -14.43
CA LEU A 205 8.71 9.99 -14.28
C LEU A 205 8.65 9.05 -15.51
N VAL A 206 7.44 8.73 -15.97
CA VAL A 206 7.26 7.84 -17.13
C VAL A 206 7.70 8.50 -18.44
N SER A 207 7.53 9.81 -18.59
CA SER A 207 7.96 10.53 -19.80
C SER A 207 9.48 10.49 -19.97
N THR A 208 10.25 10.60 -18.89
CA THR A 208 11.73 10.52 -18.93
C THR A 208 12.26 9.10 -19.28
N ARG A 209 11.45 8.05 -19.08
CA ARG A 209 11.84 6.67 -19.42
C ARG A 209 11.49 6.25 -20.84
N ARG A 210 10.67 7.04 -21.54
CA ARG A 210 10.30 6.79 -22.95
C ARG A 210 11.27 7.44 -23.96
N GLN A 211 12.18 8.29 -23.48
CA GLN A 211 13.26 8.89 -24.27
C GLN A 211 14.52 8.04 -24.21
#